data_2e6e8c8ea12b7180e717943412ff56c4
#
_entry.id   2e6e8c8ea12b7180e717943412ff56c4
#
_cell.length_a   1.000
_cell.length_b   1.000
_cell.length_c   1.000
_cell.angle_alpha   90.00
_cell.angle_beta   90.00
_cell.angle_gamma   90.00
#
_symmetry.space_group_name_H-M   'P 1'
#
loop_
_entity.id
_entity.type
_entity.pdbx_description
1 polymer ?
#
loop_
_entity_poly.entity_id
_entity_poly.type
_entity_poly.pdbx_seq_one_letter_code
_entity_poly.pdbx_strand_id
1 'polypeptide(L)' 'MSNPLPLDGIRVLDIGTLIAGPFAATMLGDFGAEVIKVEQPGRGDALRGTPVDGEANRSSNWRVEGRNKKSVTANLRVPA' A
#
# COMPACT_ATOMS: atom_id res chain seq x y z
N MET A 1 25.43 -12.97 5.47
CA MET A 1 24.82 -12.58 4.19
C MET A 1 23.44 -13.20 4.11
N SER A 2 22.42 -12.37 3.93
CA SER A 2 21.07 -12.89 3.83
C SER A 2 20.80 -13.40 2.42
N ASN A 3 20.04 -14.47 2.33
CA ASN A 3 19.58 -14.95 1.04
C ASN A 3 18.53 -14.00 0.46
N PRO A 4 18.51 -13.80 -0.85
CA PRO A 4 17.45 -12.99 -1.44
C PRO A 4 16.09 -13.66 -1.24
N LEU A 5 15.07 -12.85 -1.10
CA LEU A 5 13.70 -13.35 -1.03
C LEU A 5 13.21 -13.68 -2.44
N PRO A 6 12.19 -14.54 -2.55
CA PRO A 6 11.74 -15.02 -3.86
C PRO A 6 11.40 -13.92 -4.86
N LEU A 7 10.90 -12.78 -4.40
CA LEU A 7 10.47 -11.72 -5.30
C LEU A 7 11.39 -10.50 -5.29
N ASP A 8 12.62 -10.67 -4.81
CA ASP A 8 13.61 -9.60 -4.90
C ASP A 8 13.76 -9.14 -6.34
N GLY A 9 13.79 -7.82 -6.53
CA GLY A 9 13.92 -7.22 -7.85
C GLY A 9 12.60 -7.01 -8.57
N ILE A 10 11.50 -7.51 -8.03
CA ILE A 10 10.17 -7.28 -8.59
C ILE A 10 9.57 -6.02 -7.97
N ARG A 11 9.05 -5.14 -8.80
CA ARG A 11 8.33 -3.94 -8.35
C ARG A 11 6.86 -4.09 -8.65
N VAL A 12 6.03 -3.84 -7.64
CA VAL A 12 4.58 -3.97 -7.73
C VAL A 12 3.95 -2.60 -7.50
N LEU A 13 3.05 -2.20 -8.39
CA LEU A 13 2.22 -1.02 -8.17
C LEU A 13 0.88 -1.48 -7.60
N ASP A 14 0.59 -1.04 -6.40
CA ASP A 14 -0.67 -1.34 -5.74
C ASP A 14 -1.63 -0.18 -5.97
N ILE A 15 -2.53 -0.33 -6.93
CA ILE A 15 -3.52 0.68 -7.27
C ILE A 15 -4.90 0.28 -6.73
N GLY A 16 -4.96 -0.85 -6.03
CA GLY A 16 -6.21 -1.35 -5.49
C GLY A 16 -6.70 -0.56 -4.29
N THR A 17 -7.94 -0.82 -3.93
CA THR A 17 -8.55 -0.22 -2.74
C THR A 17 -9.17 -1.31 -1.88
N LEU A 18 -9.27 -1.01 -0.58
CA LEU A 18 -9.86 -1.86 0.44
C LEU A 18 -9.09 -3.17 0.64
N ILE A 19 -9.59 -4.32 0.19
CA ILE A 19 -9.11 -5.61 0.68
C ILE A 19 -8.33 -6.41 -0.36
N ALA A 20 -8.98 -6.88 -1.41
CA ALA A 20 -8.40 -7.93 -2.25
C ALA A 20 -7.09 -7.52 -2.94
N GLY A 21 -7.10 -6.39 -3.65
CA GLY A 21 -5.90 -5.91 -4.32
C GLY A 21 -4.79 -5.55 -3.34
N PRO A 22 -5.08 -4.70 -2.34
CA PRO A 22 -4.06 -4.34 -1.35
C PRO A 22 -3.52 -5.53 -0.57
N PHE A 23 -4.34 -6.51 -0.25
CA PHE A 23 -3.88 -7.70 0.46
C PHE A 23 -2.93 -8.54 -0.41
N ALA A 24 -3.28 -8.70 -1.68
CA ALA A 24 -2.41 -9.41 -2.62
C ALA A 24 -1.05 -8.72 -2.73
N ALA A 25 -1.04 -7.39 -2.84
CA ALA A 25 0.20 -6.64 -2.91
C ALA A 25 1.01 -6.77 -1.62
N THR A 26 0.35 -6.77 -0.47
CA THR A 26 1.01 -6.95 0.82
C THR A 26 1.72 -8.31 0.87
N MET A 27 1.06 -9.35 0.40
CA MET A 27 1.66 -10.68 0.35
C MET A 27 2.88 -10.71 -0.57
N LEU A 28 2.81 -10.05 -1.72
CA LEU A 28 3.95 -9.98 -2.62
C LEU A 28 5.12 -9.25 -1.95
N GLY A 29 4.84 -8.20 -1.17
CA GLY A 29 5.85 -7.51 -0.39
C GLY A 29 6.48 -8.39 0.66
N ASP A 30 5.70 -9.25 1.30
CA ASP A 30 6.22 -10.19 2.29
C ASP A 30 7.24 -11.16 1.68
N PHE A 31 7.13 -11.43 0.39
CA PHE A 31 8.07 -12.29 -0.32
C PHE A 31 9.18 -11.54 -1.03
N GLY A 32 9.33 -10.27 -0.77
CA GLY A 32 10.49 -9.50 -1.20
C GLY A 32 10.26 -8.49 -2.31
N ALA A 33 9.04 -8.39 -2.86
CA ALA A 33 8.77 -7.39 -3.88
C ALA A 33 8.82 -5.98 -3.29
N GLU A 34 9.26 -5.02 -4.08
CA GLU A 34 9.10 -3.62 -3.73
C GLU A 34 7.68 -3.20 -4.09
N VAL A 35 6.88 -2.88 -3.09
CA VAL A 35 5.48 -2.50 -3.31
C VAL A 35 5.33 -1.00 -3.17
N ILE A 36 4.79 -0.38 -4.20
CA ILE A 36 4.51 1.05 -4.22
C ILE A 36 2.99 1.23 -4.25
N LYS A 37 2.45 1.77 -3.18
CA LYS A 37 1.03 2.06 -3.06
C LYS A 37 0.74 3.40 -3.71
N VAL A 38 -0.10 3.41 -4.72
CA VAL A 38 -0.56 4.63 -5.36
C VAL A 38 -1.82 5.10 -4.65
N GLU A 39 -1.77 6.27 -4.06
CA GLU A 39 -2.86 6.79 -3.25
C GLU A 39 -3.42 8.08 -3.84
N GLN A 40 -4.71 8.31 -3.58
CA GLN A 40 -5.34 9.55 -3.97
C GLN A 40 -4.75 10.70 -3.16
N PRO A 41 -4.38 11.84 -3.80
CA PRO A 41 -3.88 12.98 -3.06
C PRO A 41 -4.90 13.46 -2.03
N GLY A 42 -4.40 13.85 -0.87
CA GLY A 42 -5.20 14.40 0.22
C GLY A 42 -5.78 13.34 1.15
N ARG A 43 -6.50 12.37 0.60
CA ARG A 43 -7.17 11.34 1.41
C ARG A 43 -6.29 10.16 1.72
N GLY A 44 -5.50 9.73 0.74
CA GLY A 44 -4.78 8.49 0.86
C GLY A 44 -5.68 7.27 0.67
N ASP A 45 -5.16 6.12 1.07
CA ASP A 45 -5.88 4.86 0.98
C ASP A 45 -7.02 4.80 2.00
N ALA A 46 -8.14 4.19 1.61
CA ALA A 46 -9.29 4.06 2.49
C ALA A 46 -8.97 3.30 3.78
N LEU A 47 -8.01 2.40 3.75
CA LEU A 47 -7.61 1.64 4.93
C LEU A 47 -6.88 2.47 5.98
N ARG A 48 -6.44 3.67 5.64
CA ARG A 48 -5.82 4.56 6.65
C ARG A 48 -6.77 4.94 7.76
N GLY A 49 -8.07 4.76 7.53
CA GLY A 49 -9.08 5.07 8.49
C GLY A 49 -9.79 6.37 8.19
N THR A 50 -10.84 6.64 8.94
CA THR A 50 -11.64 7.84 8.77
C THR A 50 -11.31 8.83 9.88
N PRO A 51 -11.59 10.13 9.67
CA PRO A 51 -11.41 11.10 10.74
C PRO A 51 -12.19 10.79 12.02
N VAL A 52 -13.23 9.96 11.91
CA VAL A 52 -14.02 9.54 13.07
C VAL A 52 -13.16 8.80 14.08
N ASP A 53 -12.15 8.09 13.62
CA ASP A 53 -11.25 7.35 14.50
C ASP A 53 -10.23 8.27 15.18
N GLY A 54 -10.31 9.55 14.91
CA GLY A 54 -9.44 10.56 15.50
C GLY A 54 -8.10 10.72 14.82
N GLU A 55 -7.63 9.69 14.11
CA GLU A 55 -6.31 9.74 13.49
C GLU A 55 -6.30 8.86 12.23
N ALA A 56 -6.37 9.51 11.09
CA ALA A 56 -6.56 8.86 9.81
C ALA A 56 -5.49 7.82 9.44
N ASN A 57 -4.30 7.89 10.00
CA ASN A 57 -3.22 6.98 9.64
C ASN A 57 -2.97 5.91 10.69
N ARG A 58 -3.90 5.72 11.62
CA ARG A 58 -3.71 4.81 12.73
C ARG A 58 -4.68 3.63 12.78
N SER A 59 -5.46 3.40 11.75
CA SER A 59 -6.32 2.23 11.78
C SER A 59 -5.47 0.97 11.86
N SER A 60 -5.96 -0.02 12.61
CA SER A 60 -5.25 -1.29 12.75
C SER A 60 -5.07 -1.97 11.40
N ASN A 61 -6.09 -1.88 10.54
CA ASN A 61 -6.01 -2.46 9.22
C ASN A 61 -4.90 -1.83 8.39
N TRP A 62 -4.75 -0.51 8.45
CA TRP A 62 -3.68 0.15 7.71
C TRP A 62 -2.31 -0.29 8.20
N ARG A 63 -2.13 -0.38 9.51
CA ARG A 63 -0.83 -0.77 10.07
C ARG A 63 -0.42 -2.16 9.65
N VAL A 64 -1.37 -3.07 9.54
CA VAL A 64 -1.09 -4.45 9.16
C VAL A 64 -0.99 -4.58 7.64
N GLU A 65 -2.00 -4.10 6.91
CA GLU A 65 -2.07 -4.32 5.47
C GLU A 65 -1.18 -3.38 4.68
N GLY A 66 -0.82 -2.24 5.25
CA GLY A 66 0.09 -1.29 4.61
C GLY A 66 1.56 -1.58 4.85
N ARG A 67 1.88 -2.64 5.55
CA ARG A 67 3.28 -2.95 5.88
C ARG A 67 4.12 -3.15 4.62
N ASN A 68 5.36 -2.70 4.69
CA ASN A 68 6.35 -2.88 3.61
C ASN A 68 5.98 -2.17 2.30
N LYS A 69 5.03 -1.24 2.33
CA LYS A 69 4.65 -0.49 1.13
C LYS A 69 5.22 0.91 1.18
N LYS A 70 5.74 1.37 0.06
CA LYS A 70 6.06 2.77 -0.14
C LYS A 70 4.81 3.46 -0.68
N SER A 71 4.62 4.73 -0.32
CA SER A 71 3.44 5.47 -0.74
C SER A 71 3.82 6.57 -1.71
N VAL A 72 3.07 6.69 -2.79
CA VAL A 72 3.12 7.83 -3.68
C VAL A 72 1.70 8.31 -3.94
N THR A 73 1.54 9.58 -4.28
CA THR A 73 0.22 10.11 -4.60
C THR A 73 0.12 10.39 -6.08
N ALA A 74 -1.02 10.07 -6.65
CA ALA A 74 -1.32 10.38 -8.03
C ALA A 74 -2.82 10.52 -8.19
N ASN A 75 -3.26 11.57 -8.85
CA ASN A 75 -4.68 11.72 -9.15
C ASN A 75 -4.95 11.04 -10.49
N LEU A 76 -5.51 9.86 -10.42
CA LEU A 76 -5.76 9.05 -11.61
C LEU A 76 -6.94 9.54 -12.46
N ARG A 77 -7.63 10.58 -11.98
CA ARG A 77 -8.78 11.14 -12.68
C ARG A 77 -8.41 12.26 -13.66
N VAL A 78 -7.15 12.71 -13.63
CA VAL A 78 -6.70 13.79 -14.52
C VAL A 78 -5.60 13.27 -15.42
N PRO A 79 -5.46 13.86 -16.63
CA PRO A 79 -4.37 13.50 -17.52
C PRO A 79 -3.02 13.82 -16.89
N ALA A 80 -2.02 13.06 -17.30
CA ALA A 80 -0.65 13.28 -16.84
C ALA A 80 -0.12 14.63 -17.30
#